data_602920c4a4ef837e2abc5e4ae32f0374
#
_entry.id   602920c4a4ef837e2abc5e4ae32f0374
#
_cell.length_a   1.000
_cell.length_b   1.000
_cell.length_c   1.000
_cell.angle_alpha   90.00
_cell.angle_beta   90.00
_cell.angle_gamma   90.00
#
_symmetry.space_group_name_H-M   'P 1'
#
loop_
_entity.id
_entity.type
_entity.pdbx_description
1 polymer ?
#
loop_
_entity_poly.entity_id
_entity_poly.type
_entity_poly.pdbx_seq_one_letter_code
_entity_poly.pdbx_strand_id
1 'polypeptide(L)'
;MGEHESRLWRVCEDALRGVRVQRPFTIESFCEALSAQRGRQLVLRELPDSDGLRLPCGLWVAYPDEDHIWHIAATSQRHRQQVVFHEIAHMLLDHKGSSAVSSLLAALPPEIAPSRISAVFGRTNYSTDQEHDAELTATILDEIVDQLPTAPSASPHGLLDRVDATMAHPRRNCR
;
A
#
# COMPACT_ATOMS: atom_id res chain seq x y z
N MET A 1 7.95 -20.22 16.12
CA MET A 1 7.98 -18.78 15.80
C MET A 1 8.88 -18.09 16.80
N GLY A 2 9.93 -17.42 16.33
CA GLY A 2 10.87 -16.70 17.17
C GLY A 2 10.26 -15.40 17.74
N GLU A 3 10.87 -14.83 18.77
CA GLU A 3 10.41 -13.57 19.38
C GLU A 3 10.43 -12.42 18.34
N HIS A 4 11.46 -12.39 17.50
CA HIS A 4 11.61 -11.42 16.42
C HIS A 4 10.46 -11.52 15.39
N GLU A 5 10.18 -12.70 14.91
CA GLU A 5 9.10 -12.98 13.97
C GLU A 5 7.72 -12.61 14.57
N SER A 6 7.51 -12.93 15.85
CA SER A 6 6.29 -12.56 16.58
C SER A 6 6.10 -11.03 16.68
N ARG A 7 7.19 -10.27 16.71
CA ARG A 7 7.16 -8.80 16.66
C ARG A 7 6.68 -8.31 15.29
N LEU A 8 7.21 -8.86 14.20
CA LEU A 8 6.84 -8.49 12.84
C LEU A 8 5.36 -8.81 12.55
N TRP A 9 4.89 -9.98 13.01
CA TRP A 9 3.47 -10.34 12.94
C TRP A 9 2.58 -9.30 13.61
N ARG A 10 2.91 -8.89 14.83
CA ARG A 10 2.13 -7.85 15.54
C ARG A 10 2.10 -6.53 14.81
N VAL A 11 3.22 -6.11 14.22
CA VAL A 11 3.26 -4.88 13.40
C VAL A 11 2.28 -4.97 12.22
N CYS A 12 2.25 -6.11 11.52
CA CYS A 12 1.33 -6.31 10.40
C CYS A 12 -0.14 -6.36 10.88
N GLU A 13 -0.43 -7.11 11.94
CA GLU A 13 -1.79 -7.21 12.49
C GLU A 13 -2.31 -5.85 12.96
N ASP A 14 -1.47 -5.06 13.62
CA ASP A 14 -1.83 -3.71 14.08
C ASP A 14 -2.07 -2.76 12.91
N ALA A 15 -1.22 -2.79 11.89
CA ALA A 15 -1.36 -1.97 10.69
C ALA A 15 -2.60 -2.32 9.86
N LEU A 16 -2.98 -3.60 9.84
CA LEU A 16 -4.11 -4.11 9.07
C LEU A 16 -5.40 -4.21 9.89
N ARG A 17 -5.40 -3.76 11.14
CA ARG A 17 -6.58 -3.81 12.00
C ARG A 17 -7.72 -2.97 11.42
N GLY A 18 -8.81 -3.64 11.06
CA GLY A 18 -9.99 -3.00 10.44
C GLY A 18 -9.90 -2.82 8.93
N VAL A 19 -8.78 -3.16 8.30
CA VAL A 19 -8.67 -3.20 6.84
C VAL A 19 -9.61 -4.27 6.29
N ARG A 20 -10.34 -3.92 5.24
CA ARG A 20 -11.21 -4.82 4.47
C ARG A 20 -10.80 -4.76 3.01
N VAL A 21 -10.62 -5.90 2.40
CA VAL A 21 -10.17 -5.98 1.00
C VAL A 21 -11.32 -6.32 0.06
N GLN A 22 -11.26 -5.80 -1.14
CA GLN A 22 -12.17 -6.22 -2.21
C GLN A 22 -11.78 -7.61 -2.73
N ARG A 23 -12.77 -8.36 -3.24
CA ARG A 23 -12.53 -9.63 -3.94
C ARG A 23 -13.16 -9.55 -5.33
N PRO A 24 -12.48 -9.93 -6.41
CA PRO A 24 -11.12 -10.45 -6.44
C PRO A 24 -10.09 -9.43 -5.94
N PHE A 25 -9.04 -9.91 -5.25
CA PHE A 25 -8.00 -9.07 -4.66
C PHE A 25 -7.18 -8.37 -5.74
N THR A 26 -6.90 -7.09 -5.52
CA THR A 26 -5.91 -6.31 -6.29
C THR A 26 -5.04 -5.52 -5.34
N ILE A 27 -3.78 -5.33 -5.69
CA ILE A 27 -2.84 -4.56 -4.87
C ILE A 27 -3.27 -3.10 -4.74
N GLU A 28 -3.95 -2.56 -5.76
CA GLU A 28 -4.50 -1.22 -5.75
C GLU A 28 -5.59 -1.08 -4.66
N SER A 29 -6.57 -1.98 -4.67
CA SER A 29 -7.66 -1.94 -3.68
C SER A 29 -7.16 -2.15 -2.25
N PHE A 30 -6.08 -2.94 -2.09
CA PHE A 30 -5.42 -3.09 -0.81
C PHE A 30 -4.75 -1.78 -0.35
N CYS A 31 -4.00 -1.11 -1.23
CA CYS A 31 -3.37 0.18 -0.91
C CYS A 31 -4.39 1.27 -0.59
N GLU A 32 -5.53 1.29 -1.27
CA GLU A 32 -6.65 2.19 -0.94
C GLU A 32 -7.21 1.91 0.46
N ALA A 33 -7.45 0.64 0.80
CA ALA A 33 -7.94 0.24 2.11
C ALA A 33 -6.93 0.55 3.23
N LEU A 34 -5.64 0.31 2.98
CA LEU A 34 -4.55 0.63 3.91
C LEU A 34 -4.41 2.15 4.08
N SER A 35 -4.56 2.93 3.00
CA SER A 35 -4.58 4.40 3.05
C SER A 35 -5.69 4.91 3.96
N ALA A 36 -6.90 4.39 3.80
CA ALA A 36 -8.05 4.76 4.62
C ALA A 36 -7.82 4.41 6.10
N GLN A 37 -7.24 3.24 6.39
CA GLN A 37 -6.92 2.79 7.75
C GLN A 37 -5.87 3.69 8.42
N ARG A 38 -4.83 4.07 7.67
CA ARG A 38 -3.74 4.91 8.18
C ARG A 38 -4.11 6.39 8.28
N GLY A 39 -5.18 6.83 7.62
CA GLY A 39 -5.51 8.24 7.44
C GLY A 39 -4.45 9.00 6.66
N ARG A 40 -3.65 8.29 5.83
CA ARG A 40 -2.56 8.83 5.03
C ARG A 40 -2.53 8.14 3.67
N GLN A 41 -2.52 8.92 2.61
CA GLN A 41 -2.60 8.42 1.25
C GLN A 41 -1.36 7.59 0.89
N LEU A 42 -1.60 6.46 0.23
CA LEU A 42 -0.58 5.57 -0.31
C LEU A 42 -0.83 5.42 -1.80
N VAL A 43 0.04 5.99 -2.62
CA VAL A 43 -0.11 6.07 -4.08
C VAL A 43 0.83 5.10 -4.75
N LEU A 44 0.30 4.22 -5.62
CA LEU A 44 1.12 3.36 -6.47
C LEU A 44 1.49 4.10 -7.77
N ARG A 45 2.75 3.97 -8.17
CA ARG A 45 3.32 4.54 -9.39
C ARG A 45 4.17 3.51 -10.12
N GLU A 46 4.18 3.60 -11.43
CA GLU A 46 5.10 2.81 -12.24
C GLU A 46 6.40 3.57 -12.47
N LEU A 47 7.52 2.88 -12.25
CA LEU A 47 8.83 3.40 -12.64
C LEU A 47 8.91 3.41 -14.16
N PRO A 48 9.35 4.50 -14.77
CA PRO A 48 9.55 4.54 -16.22
C PRO A 48 10.64 3.55 -16.63
N ASP A 49 10.50 3.00 -17.83
CA ASP A 49 11.58 2.24 -18.45
C ASP A 49 12.79 3.15 -18.58
N SER A 50 13.83 2.83 -17.85
CA SER A 50 15.08 3.57 -17.88
C SER A 50 16.10 2.78 -18.69
N ASP A 51 16.26 3.14 -19.96
CA ASP A 51 17.28 2.57 -20.83
C ASP A 51 18.68 2.70 -20.19
N GLY A 52 19.15 1.59 -19.59
CA GLY A 52 20.51 1.47 -19.06
C GLY A 52 20.73 1.89 -17.60
N LEU A 53 19.78 2.45 -16.90
CA LEU A 53 19.85 2.74 -15.46
C LEU A 53 19.39 1.51 -14.65
N ARG A 54 20.21 1.05 -13.71
CA ARG A 54 19.83 0.00 -12.75
C ARG A 54 18.94 0.62 -11.67
N LEU A 55 17.67 0.80 -11.98
CA LEU A 55 16.69 1.18 -10.95
C LEU A 55 16.36 -0.04 -10.07
N PRO A 56 16.05 0.17 -8.78
CA PRO A 56 15.52 -0.88 -7.92
C PRO A 56 14.16 -1.35 -8.44
N CYS A 57 13.76 -2.58 -8.10
CA CYS A 57 12.45 -3.11 -8.50
C CYS A 57 11.29 -2.35 -7.85
N GLY A 58 11.53 -1.77 -6.66
CA GLY A 58 10.60 -0.95 -5.90
C GLY A 58 11.31 0.21 -5.23
N LEU A 59 10.52 1.21 -4.84
CA LEU A 59 10.99 2.41 -4.16
C LEU A 59 9.85 3.04 -3.37
N TRP A 60 10.04 3.22 -2.06
CA TRP A 60 9.15 4.04 -1.25
C TRP A 60 9.66 5.47 -1.16
N VAL A 61 8.78 6.43 -1.44
CA VAL A 61 9.04 7.87 -1.33
C VAL A 61 8.03 8.49 -0.37
N ALA A 62 8.51 9.03 0.74
CA ALA A 62 7.69 9.74 1.71
C ALA A 62 7.62 11.23 1.37
N TYR A 63 6.41 11.74 1.17
CA TYR A 63 6.10 13.17 1.10
C TYR A 63 5.51 13.64 2.44
N PRO A 64 5.33 14.94 2.70
CA PRO A 64 4.72 15.42 3.95
C PRO A 64 3.33 14.84 4.22
N ASP A 65 2.49 14.72 3.20
CA ASP A 65 1.07 14.40 3.32
C ASP A 65 0.70 13.02 2.77
N GLU A 66 1.57 12.39 2.00
CA GLU A 66 1.31 11.12 1.31
C GLU A 66 2.57 10.27 1.18
N ASP A 67 2.39 8.98 0.92
CA ASP A 67 3.46 8.03 0.60
C ASP A 67 3.29 7.55 -0.83
N HIS A 68 4.37 7.45 -1.60
CA HIS A 68 4.36 6.85 -2.93
C HIS A 68 5.20 5.58 -2.95
N ILE A 69 4.66 4.52 -3.52
CA ILE A 69 5.40 3.32 -3.85
C ILE A 69 5.52 3.24 -5.36
N TRP A 70 6.76 3.29 -5.83
CA TRP A 70 7.12 3.11 -7.21
C TRP A 70 7.54 1.68 -7.45
N HIS A 71 7.09 1.06 -8.53
CA HIS A 71 7.42 -0.31 -8.91
C HIS A 71 7.68 -0.41 -10.41
N ILE A 72 8.44 -1.41 -10.83
CA ILE A 72 8.69 -1.68 -12.25
C ILE A 72 7.39 -2.06 -12.96
N ALA A 73 7.18 -1.51 -14.18
CA ALA A 73 5.99 -1.73 -15.00
C ALA A 73 5.94 -3.16 -15.60
N ALA A 74 7.04 -3.61 -16.17
CA ALA A 74 7.13 -4.87 -16.93
C ALA A 74 7.31 -6.09 -16.02
N THR A 75 6.26 -6.48 -15.24
CA THR A 75 6.34 -7.64 -14.35
C THR A 75 5.01 -8.36 -14.20
N SER A 76 5.04 -9.61 -13.71
CA SER A 76 3.82 -10.33 -13.38
C SER A 76 3.09 -9.69 -12.20
N GLN A 77 1.75 -9.85 -12.16
CA GLN A 77 0.93 -9.33 -11.06
C GLN A 77 1.43 -9.81 -9.67
N ARG A 78 1.86 -11.07 -9.56
CA ARG A 78 2.39 -11.60 -8.31
C ARG A 78 3.72 -10.95 -7.92
N HIS A 79 4.63 -10.75 -8.87
CA HIS A 79 5.89 -10.08 -8.59
C HIS A 79 5.68 -8.62 -8.20
N ARG A 80 4.77 -7.92 -8.89
CA ARG A 80 4.36 -6.56 -8.52
C ARG A 80 3.82 -6.50 -7.10
N GLN A 81 2.95 -7.43 -6.70
CA GLN A 81 2.43 -7.53 -5.34
C GLN A 81 3.56 -7.70 -4.32
N GLN A 82 4.52 -8.59 -4.58
CA GLN A 82 5.68 -8.80 -3.70
C GLN A 82 6.54 -7.55 -3.57
N VAL A 83 6.80 -6.85 -4.68
CA VAL A 83 7.55 -5.57 -4.66
C VAL A 83 6.81 -4.53 -3.80
N VAL A 84 5.52 -4.36 -4.02
CA VAL A 84 4.72 -3.39 -3.25
C VAL A 84 4.67 -3.76 -1.77
N PHE A 85 4.49 -5.03 -1.41
CA PHE A 85 4.51 -5.46 -0.02
C PHE A 85 5.87 -5.25 0.64
N HIS A 86 6.97 -5.43 -0.10
CA HIS A 86 8.31 -5.14 0.40
C HIS A 86 8.49 -3.65 0.75
N GLU A 87 8.04 -2.75 -0.11
CA GLU A 87 8.10 -1.30 0.17
C GLU A 87 7.13 -0.90 1.31
N ILE A 88 5.94 -1.52 1.39
CA ILE A 88 5.03 -1.34 2.53
C ILE A 88 5.69 -1.84 3.83
N ALA A 89 6.43 -2.93 3.80
CA ALA A 89 7.14 -3.44 4.96
C ALA A 89 8.18 -2.43 5.48
N HIS A 90 8.99 -1.84 4.59
CA HIS A 90 9.91 -0.76 4.98
C HIS A 90 9.16 0.41 5.62
N MET A 91 8.03 0.79 5.06
CA MET A 91 7.18 1.86 5.58
C MET A 91 6.60 1.54 6.97
N LEU A 92 6.09 0.32 7.19
CA LEU A 92 5.50 -0.10 8.47
C LEU A 92 6.54 -0.25 9.58
N LEU A 93 7.76 -0.62 9.22
CA LEU A 93 8.88 -0.78 10.14
C LEU A 93 9.66 0.54 10.39
N ASP A 94 9.23 1.64 9.78
CA ASP A 94 9.91 2.96 9.81
C ASP A 94 11.41 2.84 9.48
N HIS A 95 11.75 2.01 8.51
CA HIS A 95 13.12 1.84 8.06
C HIS A 95 13.63 3.13 7.42
N LYS A 96 14.69 3.69 7.99
CA LYS A 96 15.31 4.90 7.46
C LYS A 96 16.48 4.50 6.58
N GLY A 97 16.36 4.81 5.29
CA GLY A 97 17.46 4.62 4.35
C GLY A 97 18.63 5.56 4.65
N SER A 98 19.83 5.16 4.26
CA SER A 98 20.99 6.02 4.33
C SER A 98 20.89 7.15 3.30
N SER A 99 21.56 8.28 3.58
CA SER A 99 21.50 9.53 2.81
C SER A 99 22.10 9.50 1.38
N ALA A 100 22.30 8.33 0.78
CA ALA A 100 22.73 8.21 -0.62
C ALA A 100 21.63 8.56 -1.65
N VAL A 101 20.68 9.39 -1.23
CA VAL A 101 19.46 9.79 -1.97
C VAL A 101 19.80 10.60 -3.22
N SER A 102 20.92 11.34 -3.26
CA SER A 102 21.20 12.28 -4.34
C SER A 102 21.38 11.64 -5.71
N SER A 103 22.02 10.47 -5.79
CA SER A 103 22.20 9.76 -7.06
C SER A 103 20.91 9.09 -7.54
N LEU A 104 20.08 8.62 -6.61
CA LEU A 104 18.80 8.03 -6.93
C LEU A 104 17.79 9.10 -7.36
N LEU A 105 17.75 10.25 -6.66
CA LEU A 105 16.91 11.38 -7.04
C LEU A 105 17.20 11.92 -8.44
N ALA A 106 18.47 11.90 -8.86
CA ALA A 106 18.87 12.31 -10.21
C ALA A 106 18.38 11.33 -11.30
N ALA A 107 18.07 10.09 -10.94
CA ALA A 107 17.56 9.06 -11.83
C ALA A 107 16.02 8.93 -11.82
N LEU A 108 15.34 9.61 -10.88
CA LEU A 108 13.88 9.58 -10.78
C LEU A 108 13.24 10.51 -11.84
N PRO A 109 12.01 10.19 -12.26
CA PRO A 109 11.26 11.06 -13.16
C PRO A 109 11.15 12.50 -12.64
N PRO A 110 11.19 13.51 -13.52
CA PRO A 110 11.10 14.93 -13.14
C PRO A 110 9.77 15.28 -12.42
N GLU A 111 8.75 14.43 -12.56
CA GLU A 111 7.47 14.56 -11.84
C GLU A 111 7.61 14.36 -10.34
N ILE A 112 8.69 13.68 -9.92
CA ILE A 112 9.06 13.56 -8.51
C ILE A 112 9.79 14.83 -8.11
N ALA A 113 9.04 15.84 -7.65
CA ALA A 113 9.63 17.13 -7.25
C ALA A 113 10.57 16.95 -6.03
N PRO A 114 11.90 17.01 -6.20
CA PRO A 114 12.85 16.75 -5.11
C PRO A 114 12.65 17.65 -3.90
N SER A 115 12.16 18.87 -4.12
CA SER A 115 11.93 19.87 -3.06
C SER A 115 10.80 19.53 -2.09
N ARG A 116 9.93 18.56 -2.43
CA ARG A 116 8.80 18.14 -1.60
C ARG A 116 9.00 16.76 -0.96
N ILE A 117 10.10 16.10 -1.27
CA ILE A 117 10.37 14.75 -0.75
C ILE A 117 10.90 14.87 0.67
N SER A 118 10.21 14.23 1.62
CA SER A 118 10.66 14.11 3.01
C SER A 118 11.76 13.04 3.15
N ALA A 119 11.61 11.92 2.42
CA ALA A 119 12.61 10.86 2.37
C ALA A 119 12.39 9.96 1.15
N VAL A 120 13.47 9.35 0.64
CA VAL A 120 13.44 8.35 -0.41
C VAL A 120 14.11 7.08 0.11
N PHE A 121 13.46 5.97 -0.04
CA PHE A 121 13.89 4.68 0.48
C PHE A 121 13.92 3.65 -0.64
N GLY A 122 15.05 3.02 -0.87
CA GLY A 122 15.20 1.98 -1.88
C GLY A 122 16.32 1.01 -1.50
N ARG A 123 16.31 -0.17 -2.08
CA ARG A 123 17.17 -1.33 -1.72
C ARG A 123 18.66 -1.04 -1.49
N THR A 124 19.22 -0.03 -2.11
CA THR A 124 20.65 0.31 -1.96
C THR A 124 20.96 1.09 -0.68
N ASN A 125 19.95 1.46 0.09
CA ASN A 125 20.06 2.38 1.22
C ASN A 125 19.76 1.73 2.58
N TYR A 126 19.34 0.47 2.59
CA TYR A 126 19.01 -0.27 3.82
C TYR A 126 20.17 -1.15 4.29
N SER A 127 20.22 -1.43 5.58
CA SER A 127 21.10 -2.45 6.13
C SER A 127 20.59 -3.85 5.77
N THR A 128 21.48 -4.86 5.82
CA THR A 128 21.11 -6.27 5.60
C THR A 128 19.98 -6.72 6.54
N ASP A 129 19.99 -6.25 7.79
CA ASP A 129 18.96 -6.60 8.78
C ASP A 129 17.61 -5.97 8.43
N GLN A 130 17.60 -4.71 7.96
CA GLN A 130 16.38 -4.03 7.50
C GLN A 130 15.78 -4.70 6.26
N GLU A 131 16.62 -5.11 5.31
CA GLU A 131 16.17 -5.88 4.13
C GLU A 131 15.56 -7.21 4.55
N HIS A 132 16.21 -7.93 5.46
CA HIS A 132 15.70 -9.21 5.98
C HIS A 132 14.35 -9.04 6.68
N ASP A 133 14.23 -8.02 7.54
CA ASP A 133 12.97 -7.70 8.22
C ASP A 133 11.87 -7.33 7.22
N ALA A 134 12.20 -6.58 6.17
CA ALA A 134 11.24 -6.21 5.13
C ALA A 134 10.77 -7.44 4.32
N GLU A 135 11.68 -8.36 3.96
CA GLU A 135 11.33 -9.60 3.25
C GLU A 135 10.40 -10.49 4.08
N LEU A 136 10.71 -10.68 5.38
CA LEU A 136 9.85 -11.43 6.28
C LEU A 136 8.48 -10.75 6.46
N THR A 137 8.48 -9.43 6.66
CA THR A 137 7.24 -8.67 6.84
C THR A 137 6.37 -8.70 5.57
N ALA A 138 6.97 -8.61 4.38
CA ALA A 138 6.25 -8.75 3.11
C ALA A 138 5.61 -10.14 2.96
N THR A 139 6.29 -11.19 3.41
CA THR A 139 5.74 -12.56 3.45
C THR A 139 4.55 -12.66 4.42
N ILE A 140 4.67 -12.07 5.61
CA ILE A 140 3.59 -12.01 6.61
C ILE A 140 2.38 -11.23 6.06
N LEU A 141 2.61 -10.12 5.37
CA LEU A 141 1.54 -9.35 4.72
C LEU A 141 0.80 -10.19 3.68
N ASP A 142 1.52 -10.95 2.85
CA ASP A 142 0.92 -11.86 1.85
C ASP A 142 0.01 -12.91 2.50
N GLU A 143 0.45 -13.49 3.63
CA GLU A 143 -0.35 -14.47 4.40
C GLU A 143 -1.59 -13.84 5.06
N ILE A 144 -1.44 -12.67 5.69
CA ILE A 144 -2.55 -12.01 6.39
C ILE A 144 -3.62 -11.52 5.40
N VAL A 145 -3.20 -10.97 4.26
CA VAL A 145 -4.12 -10.42 3.24
C VAL A 145 -5.11 -11.45 2.73
N ASP A 146 -4.71 -12.70 2.61
CA ASP A 146 -5.60 -13.80 2.22
C ASP A 146 -6.71 -14.06 3.24
N GLN A 147 -6.48 -13.73 4.51
CA GLN A 147 -7.40 -13.93 5.63
C GLN A 147 -8.21 -12.66 5.96
N LEU A 148 -7.91 -11.50 5.36
CA LEU A 148 -8.63 -10.27 5.64
C LEU A 148 -10.12 -10.37 5.25
N PRO A 149 -11.00 -9.74 6.05
CA PRO A 149 -12.43 -9.73 5.74
C PRO A 149 -12.69 -8.96 4.44
N THR A 150 -13.64 -9.47 3.67
CA THR A 150 -14.06 -8.83 2.42
C THR A 150 -14.80 -7.52 2.71
N ALA A 151 -14.47 -6.48 1.96
CA ALA A 151 -15.24 -5.26 1.97
C ALA A 151 -16.68 -5.52 1.49
N PRO A 152 -17.69 -4.86 2.07
CA PRO A 152 -19.05 -4.99 1.58
C PRO A 152 -19.07 -4.55 0.11
N SER A 153 -19.63 -5.41 -0.75
CA SER A 153 -19.83 -5.06 -2.15
C SER A 153 -20.70 -3.82 -2.23
N ALA A 154 -20.26 -2.81 -2.99
CA ALA A 154 -21.13 -1.71 -3.40
C ALA A 154 -22.12 -2.25 -4.44
N SER A 155 -23.09 -3.06 -4.00
CA SER A 155 -24.15 -3.55 -4.87
C SER A 155 -25.02 -2.37 -5.30
N PRO A 156 -25.33 -2.21 -6.60
CA PRO A 156 -26.27 -1.19 -7.07
C PRO A 156 -27.65 -1.31 -6.42
N HIS A 157 -28.01 -2.50 -5.92
CA HIS A 157 -29.27 -2.75 -5.22
C HIS A 157 -29.44 -1.98 -3.90
N GLY A 158 -28.37 -1.68 -3.18
CA GLY A 158 -28.46 -0.89 -1.94
C GLY A 158 -28.88 0.56 -2.16
N LEU A 159 -28.70 1.11 -3.34
CA LEU A 159 -29.23 2.44 -3.71
C LEU A 159 -30.72 2.38 -4.02
N LEU A 160 -31.20 1.31 -4.66
CA LEU A 160 -32.63 1.12 -4.98
C LEU A 160 -33.45 0.87 -3.71
N ASP A 161 -32.96 0.06 -2.77
CA ASP A 161 -33.61 -0.16 -1.48
C ASP A 161 -33.73 1.10 -0.63
N ARG A 162 -32.76 2.03 -0.73
CA ARG A 162 -32.82 3.32 -0.04
C ARG A 162 -33.80 4.30 -0.72
N VAL A 163 -33.98 4.20 -2.02
CA VAL A 163 -34.96 4.99 -2.77
C VAL A 163 -36.38 4.50 -2.48
N ASP A 164 -36.62 3.19 -2.42
CA ASP A 164 -37.91 2.60 -2.10
C ASP A 164 -38.39 2.93 -0.69
N ALA A 165 -37.44 2.93 0.30
CA ALA A 165 -37.76 3.33 1.68
C ALA A 165 -38.12 4.82 1.82
N THR A 166 -37.64 5.68 0.88
CA THR A 166 -37.94 7.12 0.89
C THR A 166 -39.23 7.46 0.16
N MET A 167 -39.73 6.56 -0.70
CA MET A 167 -40.96 6.75 -1.49
C MET A 167 -42.22 6.13 -0.86
N ALA A 168 -42.09 5.43 0.26
CA ALA A 168 -43.23 4.93 1.01
C ALA A 168 -43.96 6.07 1.73
N HIS A 169 -44.87 6.72 1.01
CA HIS A 169 -45.81 7.72 1.61
C HIS A 169 -46.78 7.01 2.54
N PRO A 170 -46.99 7.48 3.75
CA PRO A 170 -48.07 6.99 4.59
C PRO A 170 -49.41 7.39 3.96
N ARG A 171 -50.22 6.40 3.61
CA ARG A 171 -51.62 6.64 3.20
C ARG A 171 -52.35 7.31 4.34
N ARG A 172 -52.79 8.58 4.15
CA ARG A 172 -53.75 9.23 5.04
C ARG A 172 -55.07 8.51 4.91
N ASN A 173 -55.53 7.91 6.01
CA ASN A 173 -56.90 7.49 6.16
C ASN A 173 -57.74 8.75 6.37
N CYS A 174 -58.61 9.11 5.40
CA CYS A 174 -59.73 10.00 5.61
C CYS A 174 -60.89 9.19 6.21
N ARG A 175 -61.33 9.60 7.36
CA ARG A 175 -62.72 9.45 7.88
C ARG A 175 -63.28 10.83 8.10
#